data_9522ad1d5697b0ff34e1fe2d8e18b725
#
_entry.id   9522ad1d5697b0ff34e1fe2d8e18b725
#
_cell.length_a   1.000
_cell.length_b   1.000
_cell.length_c   1.000
_cell.angle_alpha   90.00
_cell.angle_beta   90.00
_cell.angle_gamma   90.00
#
_symmetry.space_group_name_H-M   'P 1'
#
loop_
_entity.id
_entity.type
_entity.pdbx_description
1 polymer ?
#
loop_
_entity_poly.entity_id
_entity_poly.type
_entity_poly.pdbx_seq_one_letter_code
_entity_poly.pdbx_strand_id
1 'polypeptide(L)'
;MTAQQKMHMDDREPVLSIMVKPRETIRYTLNHKNFSYSLYVWAIGGFASALIALYGTPYQYKYSLGEMVYSSFITGVLYYLIINLILAALLSVMGSVFKGKGNVKTLFQTLCLTSIPYIWLMPIILFWMQLAPQTFFKVKNITWEMTDYLILYVGSFCILAASIWTFILTIIGVSEAHQISKWKSFFILLLASVFSILVSGIFIMFFV
;
A
#
# COMPACT_ATOMS: atom_id res chain seq x y z
N MET A 1 23.01 -19.38 10.20
CA MET A 1 21.97 -19.80 9.24
C MET A 1 22.54 -20.93 8.42
N THR A 2 22.00 -22.14 8.53
CA THR A 2 22.50 -23.32 7.83
C THR A 2 22.16 -23.26 6.33
N ALA A 3 22.95 -23.94 5.47
CA ALA A 3 22.74 -24.02 4.01
C ALA A 3 21.31 -24.49 3.66
N GLN A 4 20.73 -25.40 4.45
CA GLN A 4 19.36 -25.88 4.33
C GLN A 4 18.31 -24.78 4.60
N GLN A 5 18.55 -23.87 5.55
CA GLN A 5 17.67 -22.71 5.76
C GLN A 5 17.74 -21.69 4.62
N LYS A 6 18.91 -21.55 3.97
CA LYS A 6 19.07 -20.73 2.76
C LYS A 6 18.30 -21.33 1.57
N MET A 7 18.39 -22.63 1.36
CA MET A 7 17.70 -23.31 0.25
C MET A 7 16.18 -23.29 0.39
N HIS A 8 15.65 -23.35 1.62
CA HIS A 8 14.20 -23.29 1.88
C HIS A 8 13.61 -21.88 1.77
N MET A 9 14.42 -20.81 1.78
CA MET A 9 13.98 -19.42 1.57
C MET A 9 14.03 -19.02 0.09
N ASP A 10 14.85 -19.67 -0.72
CA ASP A 10 15.00 -19.36 -2.16
C ASP A 10 13.77 -19.74 -3.00
N ASP A 11 12.98 -20.71 -2.53
CA ASP A 11 11.77 -21.20 -3.21
C ASP A 11 10.48 -20.46 -2.82
N ARG A 12 10.53 -19.51 -1.88
CA ARG A 12 9.31 -18.82 -1.43
C ARG A 12 9.10 -17.51 -2.18
N GLU A 13 7.98 -17.42 -2.87
CA GLU A 13 7.54 -16.16 -3.46
C GLU A 13 7.33 -15.09 -2.36
N PRO A 14 8.00 -13.93 -2.43
CA PRO A 14 7.89 -12.88 -1.42
C PRO A 14 6.46 -12.41 -1.18
N VAL A 15 5.60 -12.45 -2.22
CA VAL A 15 4.18 -12.06 -2.15
C VAL A 15 3.39 -12.91 -1.15
N LEU A 16 3.71 -14.21 -1.04
CA LEU A 16 3.05 -15.12 -0.09
C LEU A 16 3.69 -15.04 1.30
N SER A 17 5.02 -15.04 1.34
CA SER A 17 5.76 -15.14 2.59
C SER A 17 5.72 -13.88 3.45
N ILE A 18 5.51 -12.70 2.85
CA ILE A 18 5.46 -11.42 3.58
C ILE A 18 4.29 -11.33 4.58
N MET A 19 3.20 -12.05 4.30
CA MET A 19 2.03 -12.08 5.19
C MET A 19 2.32 -12.82 6.50
N VAL A 20 3.23 -13.81 6.48
CA VAL A 20 3.53 -14.67 7.63
C VAL A 20 4.88 -14.33 8.27
N LYS A 21 5.89 -14.02 7.45
CA LYS A 21 7.27 -13.73 7.86
C LYS A 21 7.78 -12.40 7.29
N PRO A 22 7.14 -11.27 7.63
CA PRO A 22 7.39 -10.00 6.96
C PRO A 22 8.86 -9.55 7.04
N ARG A 23 9.47 -9.65 8.21
CA ARG A 23 10.84 -9.21 8.44
C ARG A 23 11.86 -9.97 7.58
N GLU A 24 11.75 -11.30 7.59
CA GLU A 24 12.64 -12.18 6.83
C GLU A 24 12.47 -11.95 5.33
N THR A 25 11.22 -11.83 4.88
CA THR A 25 10.87 -11.62 3.47
C THR A 25 11.36 -10.28 2.95
N ILE A 26 11.17 -9.20 3.69
CA ILE A 26 11.67 -7.87 3.29
C ILE A 26 13.19 -7.89 3.21
N ARG A 27 13.88 -8.41 4.22
CA ARG A 27 15.34 -8.53 4.23
C ARG A 27 15.85 -9.38 3.06
N TYR A 28 15.20 -10.51 2.79
CA TYR A 28 15.53 -11.37 1.65
C TYR A 28 15.39 -10.61 0.34
N THR A 29 14.25 -9.94 0.13
CA THR A 29 13.97 -9.22 -1.11
C THR A 29 14.97 -8.08 -1.35
N LEU A 30 15.29 -7.31 -0.32
CA LEU A 30 16.26 -6.21 -0.42
C LEU A 30 17.68 -6.70 -0.77
N ASN A 31 18.05 -7.91 -0.36
CA ASN A 31 19.40 -8.46 -0.56
C ASN A 31 19.54 -9.36 -1.81
N HIS A 32 18.45 -10.00 -2.27
CA HIS A 32 18.54 -11.05 -3.29
C HIS A 32 17.68 -10.80 -4.53
N LYS A 33 16.59 -10.03 -4.43
CA LYS A 33 15.76 -9.73 -5.60
C LYS A 33 16.21 -8.48 -6.33
N ASN A 34 16.13 -8.51 -7.66
CA ASN A 34 16.46 -7.36 -8.50
C ASN A 34 15.46 -6.22 -8.29
N PHE A 35 15.88 -4.98 -8.57
CA PHE A 35 15.01 -3.81 -8.51
C PHE A 35 13.76 -3.96 -9.38
N SER A 36 13.88 -4.64 -10.54
CA SER A 36 12.74 -4.93 -11.42
C SER A 36 11.60 -5.67 -10.72
N TYR A 37 11.91 -6.59 -9.79
CA TYR A 37 10.89 -7.26 -8.99
C TYR A 37 10.02 -6.25 -8.20
N SER A 38 10.68 -5.28 -7.58
CA SER A 38 9.95 -4.23 -6.84
C SER A 38 9.11 -3.34 -7.77
N LEU A 39 9.53 -3.13 -9.01
CA LEU A 39 8.74 -2.41 -10.01
C LEU A 39 7.48 -3.18 -10.42
N TYR A 40 7.52 -4.50 -10.55
CA TYR A 40 6.31 -5.30 -10.78
C TYR A 40 5.34 -5.21 -9.61
N VAL A 41 5.86 -5.40 -8.38
CA VAL A 41 5.03 -5.28 -7.17
C VAL A 41 4.45 -3.87 -7.06
N TRP A 42 5.25 -2.84 -7.37
CA TRP A 42 4.78 -1.45 -7.41
C TRP A 42 3.64 -1.25 -8.42
N ALA A 43 3.77 -1.73 -9.64
CA ALA A 43 2.75 -1.52 -10.69
C ALA A 43 1.40 -2.13 -10.27
N ILE A 44 1.42 -3.38 -9.78
CA ILE A 44 0.22 -4.06 -9.32
C ILE A 44 -0.34 -3.41 -8.04
N GLY A 45 0.55 -3.04 -7.11
CA GLY A 45 0.18 -2.35 -5.86
C GLY A 45 -0.42 -0.97 -6.09
N GLY A 46 0.10 -0.22 -7.05
CA GLY A 46 -0.44 1.07 -7.47
C GLY A 46 -1.84 0.95 -8.07
N PHE A 47 -2.05 -0.03 -8.93
CA PHE A 47 -3.36 -0.34 -9.45
C PHE A 47 -4.35 -0.74 -8.35
N ALA A 48 -3.96 -1.67 -7.46
CA ALA A 48 -4.79 -2.09 -6.33
C ALA A 48 -5.16 -0.91 -5.42
N SER A 49 -4.19 -0.04 -5.11
CA SER A 49 -4.41 1.16 -4.29
C SER A 49 -5.36 2.15 -4.94
N ALA A 50 -5.28 2.33 -6.28
CA ALA A 50 -6.17 3.20 -7.02
C ALA A 50 -7.62 2.68 -7.03
N LEU A 51 -7.81 1.36 -7.16
CA LEU A 51 -9.14 0.74 -7.06
C LEU A 51 -9.76 0.97 -5.67
N ILE A 52 -8.96 0.81 -4.60
CA ILE A 52 -9.43 1.06 -3.24
C ILE A 52 -9.77 2.54 -3.04
N ALA A 53 -9.03 3.46 -3.66
CA ALA A 53 -9.30 4.89 -3.59
C ALA A 53 -10.63 5.30 -4.23
N LEU A 54 -11.23 4.47 -5.07
CA LEU A 54 -12.59 4.69 -5.59
C LEU A 54 -13.69 4.44 -4.54
N TYR A 55 -13.37 3.74 -3.44
CA TYR A 55 -14.35 3.44 -2.40
C TYR A 55 -15.01 4.70 -1.84
N GLY A 56 -16.34 4.72 -1.88
CA GLY A 56 -17.15 5.84 -1.41
C GLY A 56 -17.13 7.09 -2.29
N THR A 57 -16.55 7.03 -3.50
CA THR A 57 -16.55 8.15 -4.45
C THR A 57 -17.81 8.15 -5.33
N PRO A 58 -18.25 9.32 -5.84
CA PRO A 58 -19.43 9.41 -6.71
C PRO A 58 -19.14 9.12 -8.20
N TYR A 59 -18.02 8.48 -8.53
CA TYR A 59 -17.60 8.29 -9.92
C TYR A 59 -18.53 7.39 -10.74
N GLN A 60 -19.27 6.47 -10.11
CA GLN A 60 -20.27 5.62 -10.78
C GLN A 60 -21.39 6.41 -11.50
N TYR A 61 -21.58 7.69 -11.18
CA TYR A 61 -22.54 8.55 -11.90
C TYR A 61 -22.01 9.09 -13.22
N LYS A 62 -20.70 9.03 -13.44
CA LYS A 62 -20.04 9.62 -14.61
C LYS A 62 -19.35 8.58 -15.51
N TYR A 63 -18.91 7.48 -14.94
CA TYR A 63 -18.05 6.52 -15.63
C TYR A 63 -18.58 5.10 -15.48
N SER A 64 -18.44 4.30 -16.52
CA SER A 64 -18.67 2.86 -16.47
C SER A 64 -17.62 2.16 -15.62
N LEU A 65 -17.92 0.94 -15.16
CA LEU A 65 -16.97 0.13 -14.40
C LEU A 65 -15.65 -0.10 -15.18
N GLY A 66 -15.76 -0.37 -16.49
CA GLY A 66 -14.59 -0.58 -17.36
C GLY A 66 -13.70 0.66 -17.43
N GLU A 67 -14.28 1.86 -17.59
CA GLU A 67 -13.53 3.11 -17.61
C GLU A 67 -12.86 3.39 -16.27
N MET A 68 -13.54 3.11 -15.15
CA MET A 68 -12.97 3.28 -13.81
C MET A 68 -11.77 2.33 -13.59
N VAL A 69 -11.89 1.07 -13.98
CA VAL A 69 -10.81 0.08 -13.86
C VAL A 69 -9.62 0.47 -14.77
N TYR A 70 -9.89 0.85 -16.03
CA TYR A 70 -8.87 1.28 -16.98
C TYR A 70 -8.13 2.54 -16.50
N SER A 71 -8.88 3.56 -16.09
CA SER A 71 -8.28 4.80 -15.58
C SER A 71 -7.47 4.55 -14.30
N SER A 72 -7.97 3.70 -13.40
CA SER A 72 -7.24 3.31 -12.19
C SER A 72 -5.94 2.58 -12.49
N PHE A 73 -5.90 1.77 -13.55
CA PHE A 73 -4.66 1.13 -13.97
C PHE A 73 -3.61 2.15 -14.41
N ILE A 74 -3.97 3.10 -15.28
CA ILE A 74 -3.02 4.10 -15.79
C ILE A 74 -2.64 5.11 -14.70
N THR A 75 -3.65 5.78 -14.13
CA THR A 75 -3.42 6.86 -13.16
C THR A 75 -2.86 6.33 -11.85
N GLY A 76 -3.33 5.15 -11.41
CA GLY A 76 -2.87 4.52 -10.19
C GLY A 76 -1.40 4.17 -10.22
N VAL A 77 -0.94 3.55 -11.31
CA VAL A 77 0.48 3.20 -11.47
C VAL A 77 1.36 4.45 -11.45
N LEU A 78 0.99 5.51 -12.20
CA LEU A 78 1.76 6.74 -12.27
C LEU A 78 1.75 7.52 -10.94
N TYR A 79 0.57 7.72 -10.37
CA TYR A 79 0.40 8.44 -9.11
C TYR A 79 1.12 7.74 -7.96
N TYR A 80 0.98 6.41 -7.87
CA TYR A 80 1.61 5.62 -6.82
C TYR A 80 3.15 5.63 -6.95
N LEU A 81 3.69 5.71 -8.17
CA LEU A 81 5.13 5.90 -8.38
C LEU A 81 5.62 7.20 -7.75
N ILE A 82 4.96 8.31 -8.10
CA ILE A 82 5.34 9.64 -7.62
C ILE A 82 5.26 9.70 -6.10
N ILE A 83 4.15 9.26 -5.52
CA ILE A 83 3.93 9.27 -4.07
C ILE A 83 4.96 8.39 -3.35
N ASN A 84 5.24 7.18 -3.84
CA ASN A 84 6.24 6.31 -3.22
C ASN A 84 7.67 6.86 -3.33
N LEU A 85 8.01 7.53 -4.42
CA LEU A 85 9.32 8.20 -4.55
C LEU A 85 9.45 9.35 -3.55
N ILE A 86 8.43 10.19 -3.43
CA ILE A 86 8.41 11.30 -2.47
C ILE A 86 8.50 10.74 -1.04
N LEU A 87 7.69 9.74 -0.71
CA LEU A 87 7.69 9.13 0.61
C LEU A 87 9.02 8.43 0.92
N ALA A 88 9.62 7.72 -0.05
CA ALA A 88 10.93 7.11 0.12
C ALA A 88 12.04 8.15 0.38
N ALA A 89 12.00 9.27 -0.34
CA ALA A 89 12.93 10.39 -0.11
C ALA A 89 12.73 10.99 1.30
N LEU A 90 11.48 11.26 1.69
CA LEU A 90 11.14 11.79 3.01
C LEU A 90 11.60 10.85 4.13
N LEU A 91 11.28 9.56 4.02
CA LEU A 91 11.72 8.54 4.98
C LEU A 91 13.24 8.40 5.03
N SER A 92 13.96 8.56 3.91
CA SER A 92 15.43 8.55 3.86
C SER A 92 16.02 9.70 4.66
N VAL A 93 15.50 10.92 4.46
CA VAL A 93 15.94 12.11 5.19
C VAL A 93 15.62 11.98 6.68
N MET A 94 14.38 11.64 7.04
CA MET A 94 14.00 11.49 8.44
C MET A 94 14.74 10.34 9.13
N GLY A 95 14.97 9.23 8.43
CA GLY A 95 15.73 8.10 8.96
C GLY A 95 17.16 8.43 9.26
N SER A 96 17.81 9.31 8.47
CA SER A 96 19.18 9.76 8.72
C SER A 96 19.32 10.49 10.05
N VAL A 97 18.31 11.28 10.47
CA VAL A 97 18.24 11.94 11.78
C VAL A 97 18.31 10.91 12.93
N PHE A 98 17.73 9.73 12.72
CA PHE A 98 17.77 8.62 13.68
C PHE A 98 18.97 7.69 13.49
N LYS A 99 20.00 8.13 12.73
CA LYS A 99 21.21 7.35 12.39
C LYS A 99 20.91 6.08 11.59
N GLY A 100 19.82 6.10 10.80
CA GLY A 100 19.48 5.01 9.87
C GLY A 100 20.37 5.02 8.64
N LYS A 101 20.59 3.84 8.04
CA LYS A 101 21.44 3.62 6.86
C LYS A 101 20.68 3.48 5.55
N GLY A 102 19.33 3.49 5.60
CA GLY A 102 18.48 3.32 4.42
C GLY A 102 18.60 4.49 3.46
N ASN A 103 18.69 4.18 2.17
CA ASN A 103 18.67 5.17 1.10
C ASN A 103 17.31 5.14 0.36
N VAL A 104 17.09 6.12 -0.51
CA VAL A 104 15.83 6.27 -1.27
C VAL A 104 15.49 5.00 -2.04
N LYS A 105 16.47 4.32 -2.66
CA LYS A 105 16.25 3.10 -3.43
C LYS A 105 15.73 1.96 -2.55
N THR A 106 16.38 1.67 -1.41
CA THR A 106 15.97 0.60 -0.50
C THR A 106 14.62 0.89 0.14
N LEU A 107 14.34 2.15 0.44
CA LEU A 107 13.05 2.57 0.98
C LEU A 107 11.93 2.49 -0.06
N PHE A 108 12.19 2.88 -1.30
CA PHE A 108 11.25 2.68 -2.39
C PHE A 108 10.92 1.19 -2.59
N GLN A 109 11.93 0.32 -2.65
CA GLN A 109 11.72 -1.14 -2.74
C GLN A 109 10.88 -1.65 -1.56
N THR A 110 11.15 -1.15 -0.36
CA THR A 110 10.39 -1.49 0.84
C THR A 110 8.92 -1.07 0.72
N LEU A 111 8.65 0.17 0.32
CA LEU A 111 7.28 0.68 0.14
C LEU A 111 6.52 -0.12 -0.92
N CYS A 112 7.17 -0.53 -2.01
CA CYS A 112 6.55 -1.42 -2.99
C CYS A 112 6.10 -2.75 -2.35
N LEU A 113 6.94 -3.37 -1.51
CA LEU A 113 6.60 -4.62 -0.85
C LEU A 113 5.46 -4.48 0.17
N THR A 114 5.37 -3.32 0.83
CA THR A 114 4.34 -3.09 1.84
C THR A 114 2.94 -2.89 1.25
N SER A 115 2.81 -2.74 -0.08
CA SER A 115 1.52 -2.70 -0.78
C SER A 115 0.90 -4.08 -1.04
N ILE A 116 1.62 -5.17 -0.76
CA ILE A 116 1.15 -6.53 -1.04
C ILE A 116 -0.22 -6.85 -0.42
N PRO A 117 -0.58 -6.41 0.80
CA PRO A 117 -1.94 -6.62 1.32
C PRO A 117 -3.04 -6.06 0.42
N TYR A 118 -2.80 -4.93 -0.24
CA TYR A 118 -3.75 -4.36 -1.21
C TYR A 118 -3.83 -5.19 -2.51
N ILE A 119 -2.71 -5.79 -2.94
CA ILE A 119 -2.70 -6.73 -4.07
C ILE A 119 -3.59 -7.93 -3.77
N TRP A 120 -3.52 -8.47 -2.56
CA TRP A 120 -4.39 -9.57 -2.11
C TRP A 120 -5.86 -9.15 -2.01
N LEU A 121 -6.13 -7.91 -1.65
CA LEU A 121 -7.48 -7.38 -1.55
C LEU A 121 -8.09 -7.06 -2.92
N MET A 122 -7.28 -6.82 -3.94
CA MET A 122 -7.71 -6.36 -5.27
C MET A 122 -8.82 -7.23 -5.89
N PRO A 123 -8.75 -8.57 -5.93
CA PRO A 123 -9.82 -9.39 -6.49
C PRO A 123 -11.14 -9.19 -5.75
N ILE A 124 -11.10 -9.05 -4.42
CA ILE A 124 -12.29 -8.81 -3.58
C ILE A 124 -12.92 -7.45 -3.92
N ILE A 125 -12.09 -6.42 -4.11
CA ILE A 125 -12.56 -5.08 -4.51
C ILE A 125 -13.22 -5.11 -5.89
N LEU A 126 -12.60 -5.74 -6.89
CA LEU A 126 -13.17 -5.86 -8.24
C LEU A 126 -14.51 -6.60 -8.21
N PHE A 127 -14.59 -7.68 -7.44
CA PHE A 127 -15.80 -8.45 -7.27
C PHE A 127 -16.89 -7.62 -6.58
N TRP A 128 -16.55 -6.87 -5.53
CA TRP A 128 -17.47 -5.99 -4.83
C TRP A 128 -17.99 -4.86 -5.74
N MET A 129 -17.11 -4.20 -6.50
CA MET A 129 -17.49 -3.16 -7.47
C MET A 129 -18.48 -3.67 -8.52
N GLN A 130 -18.38 -4.94 -8.90
CA GLN A 130 -19.25 -5.54 -9.92
C GLN A 130 -20.59 -6.02 -9.35
N LEU A 131 -20.58 -6.68 -8.19
CA LEU A 131 -21.78 -7.32 -7.63
C LEU A 131 -22.67 -6.37 -6.82
N ALA A 132 -22.06 -5.43 -6.10
CA ALA A 132 -22.79 -4.51 -5.23
C ALA A 132 -22.22 -3.10 -5.33
N PRO A 133 -22.24 -2.47 -6.54
CA PRO A 133 -21.66 -1.15 -6.76
C PRO A 133 -22.28 -0.09 -5.86
N GLN A 134 -23.59 -0.20 -5.53
CA GLN A 134 -24.27 0.74 -4.63
C GLN A 134 -23.63 0.81 -3.25
N THR A 135 -23.14 -0.30 -2.73
CA THR A 135 -22.49 -0.35 -1.41
C THR A 135 -21.02 0.07 -1.48
N PHE A 136 -20.31 -0.30 -2.55
CA PHE A 136 -18.93 0.11 -2.74
C PHE A 136 -18.79 1.63 -2.92
N PHE A 137 -19.62 2.23 -3.77
CA PHE A 137 -19.59 3.67 -4.04
C PHE A 137 -20.45 4.49 -3.06
N LYS A 138 -21.12 3.84 -2.10
CA LYS A 138 -22.01 4.48 -1.11
C LYS A 138 -23.06 5.38 -1.79
N VAL A 139 -23.77 4.81 -2.76
CA VAL A 139 -24.80 5.52 -3.53
C VAL A 139 -25.87 6.05 -2.59
N LYS A 140 -26.16 7.35 -2.68
CA LYS A 140 -27.21 8.02 -1.91
C LYS A 140 -28.56 7.84 -2.62
N ASN A 141 -29.65 7.96 -1.85
CA ASN A 141 -31.05 7.91 -2.36
C ASN A 141 -31.51 6.55 -2.89
N ILE A 142 -30.90 5.47 -2.42
CA ILE A 142 -31.37 4.09 -2.64
C ILE A 142 -31.74 3.49 -1.29
N THR A 143 -32.84 2.74 -1.24
CA THR A 143 -33.18 1.92 -0.07
C THR A 143 -32.26 0.72 -0.03
N TRP A 144 -31.42 0.65 1.00
CA TRP A 144 -30.50 -0.46 1.19
C TRP A 144 -31.20 -1.61 1.95
N GLU A 145 -30.99 -2.81 1.47
CA GLU A 145 -31.42 -4.02 2.14
C GLU A 145 -30.40 -4.47 3.21
N MET A 146 -30.79 -5.40 4.07
CA MET A 146 -29.90 -5.93 5.11
C MET A 146 -28.62 -6.56 4.52
N THR A 147 -28.74 -7.17 3.34
CA THR A 147 -27.62 -7.74 2.58
C THR A 147 -26.61 -6.68 2.14
N ASP A 148 -27.08 -5.49 1.73
CA ASP A 148 -26.22 -4.37 1.35
C ASP A 148 -25.36 -3.88 2.52
N TYR A 149 -25.96 -3.74 3.69
CA TYR A 149 -25.23 -3.38 4.90
C TYR A 149 -24.19 -4.45 5.27
N LEU A 150 -24.53 -5.72 5.17
CA LEU A 150 -23.58 -6.80 5.43
C LEU A 150 -22.36 -6.73 4.48
N ILE A 151 -22.61 -6.59 3.18
CA ILE A 151 -21.55 -6.46 2.17
C ILE A 151 -20.68 -5.23 2.45
N LEU A 152 -21.30 -4.08 2.76
CA LEU A 152 -20.59 -2.85 3.11
C LEU A 152 -19.67 -3.06 4.32
N TYR A 153 -20.17 -3.63 5.41
CA TYR A 153 -19.38 -3.82 6.63
C TYR A 153 -18.25 -4.83 6.43
N VAL A 154 -18.51 -5.95 5.76
CA VAL A 154 -17.48 -6.96 5.48
C VAL A 154 -16.40 -6.37 4.56
N GLY A 155 -16.78 -5.70 3.48
CA GLY A 155 -15.82 -5.07 2.56
C GLY A 155 -15.00 -3.98 3.24
N SER A 156 -15.65 -3.10 4.03
CA SER A 156 -14.97 -2.05 4.79
C SER A 156 -14.01 -2.63 5.82
N PHE A 157 -14.38 -3.72 6.49
CA PHE A 157 -13.50 -4.44 7.40
C PHE A 157 -12.27 -5.01 6.69
N CYS A 158 -12.43 -5.60 5.51
CA CYS A 158 -11.32 -6.09 4.70
C CYS A 158 -10.35 -4.96 4.31
N ILE A 159 -10.86 -3.80 3.90
CA ILE A 159 -10.02 -2.62 3.60
C ILE A 159 -9.27 -2.16 4.86
N LEU A 160 -9.95 -2.06 5.99
CA LEU A 160 -9.34 -1.66 7.26
C LEU A 160 -8.24 -2.64 7.70
N ALA A 161 -8.51 -3.95 7.64
CA ALA A 161 -7.55 -4.99 7.98
C ALA A 161 -6.30 -4.93 7.09
N ALA A 162 -6.48 -4.79 5.77
CA ALA A 162 -5.38 -4.64 4.82
C ALA A 162 -4.57 -3.35 5.10
N SER A 163 -5.23 -2.24 5.44
CA SER A 163 -4.58 -0.97 5.76
C SER A 163 -3.75 -1.05 7.04
N ILE A 164 -4.29 -1.66 8.10
CA ILE A 164 -3.56 -1.90 9.34
C ILE A 164 -2.33 -2.79 9.08
N TRP A 165 -2.50 -3.85 8.29
CA TRP A 165 -1.40 -4.75 7.97
C TRP A 165 -0.32 -4.05 7.12
N THR A 166 -0.70 -3.27 6.12
CA THR A 166 0.21 -2.42 5.34
C THR A 166 1.01 -1.47 6.24
N PHE A 167 0.36 -0.84 7.21
CA PHE A 167 1.03 0.03 8.18
C PHE A 167 2.07 -0.73 9.02
N ILE A 168 1.72 -1.91 9.54
CA ILE A 168 2.65 -2.79 10.28
C ILE A 168 3.83 -3.19 9.41
N LEU A 169 3.58 -3.61 8.15
CA LEU A 169 4.63 -3.96 7.20
C LEU A 169 5.55 -2.76 6.91
N THR A 170 5.00 -1.55 6.84
CA THR A 170 5.79 -0.34 6.61
C THR A 170 6.73 -0.05 7.78
N ILE A 171 6.26 -0.20 9.03
CA ILE A 171 7.12 -0.07 10.23
C ILE A 171 8.27 -1.09 10.16
N ILE A 172 7.95 -2.35 9.89
CA ILE A 172 8.95 -3.42 9.79
C ILE A 172 9.93 -3.14 8.65
N GLY A 173 9.41 -2.74 7.49
CA GLY A 173 10.21 -2.47 6.30
C GLY A 173 11.17 -1.30 6.47
N VAL A 174 10.70 -0.17 7.00
CA VAL A 174 11.54 0.98 7.31
C VAL A 174 12.60 0.63 8.36
N SER A 175 12.24 -0.20 9.37
CA SER A 175 13.20 -0.72 10.37
C SER A 175 14.31 -1.53 9.72
N GLU A 176 13.99 -2.43 8.79
CA GLU A 176 14.97 -3.25 8.08
C GLU A 176 15.81 -2.43 7.09
N ALA A 177 15.19 -1.54 6.32
CA ALA A 177 15.90 -0.69 5.36
C ALA A 177 16.92 0.25 6.05
N HIS A 178 16.54 0.82 7.19
CA HIS A 178 17.40 1.71 7.96
C HIS A 178 18.30 1.01 8.98
N GLN A 179 18.09 -0.30 9.25
CA GLN A 179 18.79 -1.06 10.30
C GLN A 179 18.62 -0.43 11.69
N ILE A 180 17.43 0.06 12.01
CA ILE A 180 17.06 0.67 13.29
C ILE A 180 15.97 -0.12 14.00
N SER A 181 15.66 0.23 15.25
CA SER A 181 14.58 -0.41 15.99
C SER A 181 13.19 -0.06 15.41
N LYS A 182 12.21 -0.97 15.54
CA LYS A 182 10.83 -0.76 15.10
C LYS A 182 10.19 0.48 15.71
N TRP A 183 10.51 0.82 16.97
CA TRP A 183 10.04 2.03 17.62
C TRP A 183 10.52 3.30 16.94
N LYS A 184 11.80 3.36 16.56
CA LYS A 184 12.34 4.49 15.79
C LYS A 184 11.63 4.60 14.44
N SER A 185 11.41 3.47 13.74
CA SER A 185 10.67 3.44 12.49
C SER A 185 9.23 3.92 12.62
N PHE A 186 8.55 3.55 13.70
CA PHE A 186 7.21 4.04 14.00
C PHE A 186 7.20 5.58 14.15
N PHE A 187 8.15 6.15 14.91
CA PHE A 187 8.25 7.60 15.06
C PHE A 187 8.62 8.31 13.76
N ILE A 188 9.47 7.71 12.93
CA ILE A 188 9.80 8.25 11.59
C ILE A 188 8.53 8.31 10.73
N LEU A 189 7.73 7.24 10.70
CA LEU A 189 6.48 7.21 9.97
C LEU A 189 5.47 8.22 10.51
N LEU A 190 5.34 8.35 11.83
CA LEU A 190 4.47 9.35 12.45
C LEU A 190 4.87 10.77 12.04
N LEU A 191 6.16 11.11 12.12
CA LEU A 191 6.67 12.40 11.70
C LEU A 191 6.46 12.64 10.20
N ALA A 192 6.69 11.62 9.36
CA ALA A 192 6.45 11.72 7.91
C ALA A 192 4.97 11.96 7.61
N SER A 193 4.06 11.30 8.33
CA SER A 193 2.62 11.50 8.18
C SER A 193 2.19 12.91 8.59
N VAL A 194 2.66 13.40 9.74
CA VAL A 194 2.38 14.77 10.20
C VAL A 194 2.92 15.79 9.20
N PHE A 195 4.13 15.62 8.72
CA PHE A 195 4.72 16.50 7.71
C PHE A 195 3.91 16.51 6.41
N SER A 196 3.47 15.34 5.93
CA SER A 196 2.66 15.21 4.72
C SER A 196 1.30 15.91 4.87
N ILE A 197 0.66 15.78 6.03
CA ILE A 197 -0.62 16.46 6.34
C ILE A 197 -0.42 17.98 6.35
N LEU A 198 0.62 18.48 6.99
CA LEU A 198 0.92 19.92 7.03
C LEU A 198 1.17 20.49 5.64
N VAL A 199 1.99 19.81 4.83
CA VAL A 199 2.26 20.24 3.44
C VAL A 199 1.00 20.23 2.60
N SER A 200 0.18 19.19 2.71
CA SER A 200 -1.11 19.11 1.99
C SER A 200 -2.07 20.20 2.45
N GLY A 201 -2.15 20.49 3.74
CA GLY A 201 -2.99 21.56 4.29
C GLY A 201 -2.57 22.96 3.80
N ILE A 202 -1.26 23.24 3.78
CA ILE A 202 -0.70 24.47 3.24
C ILE A 202 -1.03 24.59 1.75
N PHE A 203 -0.82 23.51 0.98
CA PHE A 203 -1.14 23.50 -0.45
C PHE A 203 -2.60 23.84 -0.72
N ILE A 204 -3.54 23.21 0.00
CA ILE A 204 -4.97 23.48 -0.11
C ILE A 204 -5.27 24.97 0.21
N MET A 205 -4.67 25.50 1.27
CA MET A 205 -4.91 26.89 1.71
C MET A 205 -4.48 27.95 0.67
N PHE A 206 -3.44 27.65 -0.14
CA PHE A 206 -2.91 28.63 -1.10
C PHE A 206 -3.35 28.41 -2.55
N PHE A 207 -3.84 27.21 -2.90
CA PHE A 207 -4.10 26.83 -4.30
C PHE A 207 -5.52 26.34 -4.58
N VAL A 208 -6.37 26.19 -3.55
CA VAL A 208 -7.78 25.82 -3.65
C VAL A 208 -8.65 26.84 -2.97
#